data_bb687d0f802b5b248389c4d5d7b77369
#
_entry.id   bb687d0f802b5b248389c4d5d7b77369
#
_cell.length_a   1.000
_cell.length_b   1.000
_cell.length_c   1.000
_cell.angle_alpha   90.00
_cell.angle_beta   90.00
_cell.angle_gamma   90.00
#
_symmetry.space_group_name_H-M   'P 1'
#
loop_
_entity.id
_entity.type
_entity.pdbx_description
1 polymer ?
#
loop_
_entity_poly.entity_id
_entity_poly.type
_entity_poly.pdbx_seq_one_letter_code
_entity_poly.pdbx_strand_id
1 'polypeptide(L)'
;MDIYVYSDESGVFDYVHNEYYVYGGLIILGKEDKDSLERKYKTAEKSISGNYPPGVELKASLIKPKHRATLFRSANRYYKFGVVIDQSKVIKEIFNNKKSKQRYLDYAYKIGVKNAFSKLLDLGVINKEEVENIHFFIDEHTTATDGRYELRESLLQEFKEGTFNKNYQLFFEPIFPTLKGLDLVYCNSAKKALVRTSDVIANRIYYEIMHGNDPCIRENLFIKYLP
;
A
#
# COMPACT_ATOMS: atom_id res chain seq x y z
N MET A 1 19.17 -3.25 7.40
CA MET A 1 18.61 -2.63 6.17
C MET A 1 17.30 -1.94 6.49
N ASP A 2 17.03 -0.76 5.90
CA ASP A 2 15.73 -0.08 6.05
C ASP A 2 14.80 -0.45 4.90
N ILE A 3 13.51 -0.63 5.20
CA ILE A 3 12.44 -0.86 4.22
C ILE A 3 11.51 0.35 4.21
N TYR A 4 11.15 0.83 3.00
CA TYR A 4 10.24 1.93 2.80
C TYR A 4 8.96 1.42 2.12
N VAL A 5 7.82 1.60 2.77
CA VAL A 5 6.49 1.21 2.25
C VAL A 5 5.71 2.49 1.94
N TYR A 6 5.33 2.65 0.68
CA TYR A 6 4.46 3.74 0.22
C TYR A 6 3.14 3.17 -0.23
N SER A 7 2.03 3.83 0.10
CA SER A 7 0.70 3.32 -0.22
C SER A 7 -0.33 4.41 -0.45
N ASP A 8 -1.31 4.06 -1.26
CA ASP A 8 -2.49 4.84 -1.54
C ASP A 8 -3.66 3.89 -1.83
N GLU A 9 -4.87 4.41 -1.96
CA GLU A 9 -6.09 3.68 -2.22
C GLU A 9 -6.71 4.00 -3.58
N SER A 10 -7.61 3.10 -4.05
CA SER A 10 -8.46 3.32 -5.22
C SER A 10 -9.84 2.71 -5.00
N GLY A 11 -10.87 3.45 -5.36
CA GLY A 11 -12.27 3.14 -5.06
C GLY A 11 -12.78 3.85 -3.80
N VAL A 12 -14.07 3.69 -3.51
CA VAL A 12 -14.72 4.20 -2.30
C VAL A 12 -15.20 3.03 -1.46
N PHE A 13 -14.85 3.02 -0.16
CA PHE A 13 -15.27 1.97 0.75
C PHE A 13 -16.61 2.30 1.39
N ASP A 14 -17.71 2.01 0.67
CA ASP A 14 -19.06 2.36 1.13
C ASP A 14 -20.18 1.37 0.74
N TYR A 15 -19.84 0.28 0.06
CA TYR A 15 -20.77 -0.75 -0.42
C TYR A 15 -21.73 -0.29 -1.54
N VAL A 16 -21.79 0.99 -1.88
CA VAL A 16 -22.78 1.55 -2.81
C VAL A 16 -22.15 1.92 -4.16
N HIS A 17 -21.00 2.58 -4.14
CA HIS A 17 -20.41 3.19 -5.33
C HIS A 17 -19.45 2.28 -6.08
N ASN A 18 -18.81 1.34 -5.38
CA ASN A 18 -17.82 0.46 -5.99
C ASN A 18 -17.96 -0.98 -5.52
N GLU A 19 -17.76 -1.93 -6.43
CA GLU A 19 -17.70 -3.36 -6.11
C GLU A 19 -16.42 -3.72 -5.33
N TYR A 20 -15.32 -3.09 -5.72
CA TYR A 20 -14.01 -3.32 -5.09
C TYR A 20 -13.46 -2.05 -4.46
N TYR A 21 -12.67 -2.25 -3.43
CA TYR A 21 -11.77 -1.24 -2.86
C TYR A 21 -10.36 -1.79 -2.84
N VAL A 22 -9.37 -0.98 -3.21
CA VAL A 22 -8.00 -1.44 -3.39
C VAL A 22 -7.04 -0.56 -2.61
N TYR A 23 -6.17 -1.17 -1.82
CA TYR A 23 -4.89 -0.56 -1.47
C TYR A 23 -3.83 -0.99 -2.47
N GLY A 24 -2.97 -0.07 -2.87
CA GLY A 24 -1.81 -0.36 -3.70
C GLY A 24 -0.58 0.40 -3.24
N GLY A 25 0.59 -0.18 -3.46
CA GLY A 25 1.79 0.49 -3.03
C GLY A 25 3.10 -0.18 -3.42
N LEU A 26 4.16 0.39 -2.88
CA LEU A 26 5.55 0.02 -3.09
C LEU A 26 6.17 -0.54 -1.82
N ILE A 27 7.05 -1.52 -1.99
CA ILE A 27 8.02 -1.95 -0.97
C ILE A 27 9.40 -1.75 -1.57
N ILE A 28 10.20 -0.87 -0.96
CA ILE A 28 11.51 -0.47 -1.47
C ILE A 28 12.57 -0.84 -0.43
N LEU A 29 13.59 -1.54 -0.89
CA LEU A 29 14.66 -2.09 -0.06
C LEU A 29 15.87 -1.16 -0.08
N GLY A 30 16.05 -0.42 1.01
CA GLY A 30 17.16 0.51 1.18
C GLY A 30 16.96 1.89 0.57
N LYS A 31 17.78 2.82 1.04
CA LYS A 31 17.71 4.24 0.67
C LYS A 31 18.12 4.50 -0.78
N GLU A 32 19.09 3.77 -1.30
CA GLU A 32 19.58 3.97 -2.67
C GLU A 32 18.48 3.67 -3.70
N ASP A 33 17.75 2.56 -3.52
CA ASP A 33 16.64 2.19 -4.37
C ASP A 33 15.48 3.18 -4.25
N LYS A 34 15.20 3.67 -3.05
CA LYS A 34 14.21 4.73 -2.82
C LYS A 34 14.56 6.00 -3.61
N ASP A 35 15.77 6.50 -3.47
CA ASP A 35 16.22 7.73 -4.14
C ASP A 35 16.30 7.54 -5.67
N SER A 36 16.66 6.33 -6.13
CA SER A 36 16.67 5.97 -7.55
C SER A 36 15.26 5.96 -8.16
N LEU A 37 14.29 5.32 -7.47
CA LEU A 37 12.91 5.29 -7.93
C LEU A 37 12.31 6.70 -7.95
N GLU A 38 12.55 7.49 -6.91
CA GLU A 38 12.01 8.85 -6.84
C GLU A 38 12.48 9.71 -8.03
N ARG A 39 13.76 9.63 -8.38
CA ARG A 39 14.31 10.32 -9.57
C ARG A 39 13.66 9.82 -10.87
N LYS A 40 13.52 8.50 -11.04
CA LYS A 40 12.90 7.91 -12.23
C LYS A 40 11.45 8.32 -12.39
N TYR A 41 10.68 8.28 -11.29
CA TYR A 41 9.28 8.67 -11.31
C TYR A 41 9.12 10.15 -11.64
N LYS A 42 9.88 11.05 -10.98
CA LYS A 42 9.88 12.49 -11.29
C LYS A 42 10.27 12.77 -12.74
N THR A 43 11.19 12.02 -13.32
CA THR A 43 11.55 12.13 -14.74
C THR A 43 10.38 11.71 -15.64
N ALA A 44 9.70 10.61 -15.29
CA ALA A 44 8.50 10.18 -16.02
C ALA A 44 7.36 11.19 -15.89
N GLU A 45 7.12 11.75 -14.71
CA GLU A 45 6.13 12.84 -14.50
C GLU A 45 6.46 14.05 -15.39
N LYS A 46 7.72 14.48 -15.40
CA LYS A 46 8.16 15.62 -16.22
C LYS A 46 7.94 15.38 -17.71
N SER A 47 8.14 14.14 -18.19
CA SER A 47 7.96 13.79 -19.60
C SER A 47 6.52 13.90 -20.09
N ILE A 48 5.54 13.82 -19.20
CA ILE A 48 4.11 13.87 -19.52
C ILE A 48 3.44 15.17 -19.08
N SER A 49 4.06 15.92 -18.16
CA SER A 49 3.46 17.12 -17.52
C SER A 49 3.02 18.19 -18.51
N GLY A 50 3.74 18.37 -19.63
CA GLY A 50 3.35 19.31 -20.68
C GLY A 50 2.00 19.03 -21.37
N ASN A 51 1.38 17.85 -21.11
CA ASN A 51 0.04 17.52 -21.61
C ASN A 51 -1.09 17.94 -20.66
N TYR A 52 -0.79 18.54 -19.51
CA TYR A 52 -1.73 18.92 -18.45
C TYR A 52 -1.50 20.37 -18.03
N PRO A 53 -2.49 21.03 -17.42
CA PRO A 53 -2.32 22.40 -16.95
C PRO A 53 -1.17 22.52 -15.94
N PRO A 54 -0.42 23.65 -15.96
CA PRO A 54 0.67 23.87 -15.03
C PRO A 54 0.21 23.81 -13.56
N GLY A 55 0.99 23.16 -12.70
CA GLY A 55 0.71 23.08 -11.27
C GLY A 55 -0.36 22.08 -10.84
N VAL A 56 -0.98 21.35 -11.78
CA VAL A 56 -1.96 20.29 -11.46
C VAL A 56 -1.24 19.02 -11.06
N GLU A 57 -1.66 18.41 -9.96
CA GLU A 57 -1.20 17.10 -9.56
C GLU A 57 -1.65 16.02 -10.56
N LEU A 58 -0.72 15.19 -10.99
CA LEU A 58 -0.97 14.12 -11.97
C LEU A 58 -1.58 12.88 -11.28
N LYS A 59 -2.79 13.02 -10.71
CA LYS A 59 -3.53 11.90 -10.11
C LYS A 59 -3.89 10.85 -11.16
N ALA A 60 -3.77 9.57 -10.82
CA ALA A 60 -4.01 8.46 -11.74
C ALA A 60 -5.42 8.48 -12.36
N SER A 61 -6.43 8.91 -11.61
CA SER A 61 -7.81 9.07 -12.09
C SER A 61 -7.99 10.15 -13.15
N LEU A 62 -7.12 11.17 -13.17
CA LEU A 62 -7.25 12.35 -14.04
C LEU A 62 -6.38 12.28 -15.31
N ILE A 63 -5.37 11.43 -15.32
CA ILE A 63 -4.43 11.35 -16.45
C ILE A 63 -4.83 10.26 -17.46
N LYS A 64 -4.43 10.47 -18.72
CA LYS A 64 -4.72 9.56 -19.84
C LYS A 64 -4.12 8.16 -19.58
N PRO A 65 -4.78 7.06 -20.05
CA PRO A 65 -4.29 5.68 -19.82
C PRO A 65 -2.83 5.45 -20.25
N LYS A 66 -2.41 6.01 -21.40
CA LYS A 66 -1.02 5.91 -21.87
C LYS A 66 -0.02 6.57 -20.92
N HIS A 67 -0.39 7.67 -20.27
CA HIS A 67 0.45 8.37 -19.30
C HIS A 67 0.52 7.61 -17.98
N ARG A 68 -0.61 7.05 -17.49
CA ARG A 68 -0.60 6.11 -16.34
C ARG A 68 0.34 4.94 -16.59
N ALA A 69 0.27 4.34 -17.76
CA ALA A 69 1.17 3.25 -18.14
C ALA A 69 2.65 3.69 -18.13
N THR A 70 2.96 4.93 -18.54
CA THR A 70 4.32 5.48 -18.49
C THR A 70 4.80 5.63 -17.05
N LEU A 71 3.96 6.21 -16.16
CA LEU A 71 4.28 6.34 -14.74
C LEU A 71 4.43 4.99 -14.06
N PHE A 72 3.53 4.04 -14.30
CA PHE A 72 3.60 2.70 -13.75
C PHE A 72 4.91 1.98 -14.15
N ARG A 73 5.32 2.09 -15.42
CA ARG A 73 6.57 1.47 -15.92
C ARG A 73 7.82 1.99 -15.21
N SER A 74 7.84 3.21 -14.70
CA SER A 74 8.98 3.73 -13.94
C SER A 74 9.29 2.90 -12.69
N ALA A 75 8.26 2.24 -12.13
CA ALA A 75 8.35 1.41 -10.93
C ALA A 75 8.42 -0.11 -11.22
N ASN A 76 8.54 -0.56 -12.49
CA ASN A 76 8.43 -1.99 -12.83
C ASN A 76 9.41 -2.88 -12.08
N ARG A 77 10.65 -2.45 -11.88
CA ARG A 77 11.68 -3.26 -11.23
C ARG A 77 11.52 -3.37 -9.70
N TYR A 78 10.68 -2.53 -9.10
CA TYR A 78 10.50 -2.47 -7.66
C TYR A 78 9.33 -3.34 -7.20
N TYR A 79 9.39 -3.81 -5.96
CA TYR A 79 8.33 -4.63 -5.38
C TYR A 79 7.09 -3.78 -5.11
N LYS A 80 5.95 -4.37 -5.45
CA LYS A 80 4.63 -3.75 -5.30
C LYS A 80 3.74 -4.68 -4.51
N PHE A 81 2.80 -4.11 -3.79
CA PHE A 81 1.75 -4.87 -3.15
C PHE A 81 0.38 -4.32 -3.49
N GLY A 82 -0.61 -5.16 -3.35
CA GLY A 82 -2.00 -4.77 -3.46
C GLY A 82 -2.87 -5.54 -2.47
N VAL A 83 -3.93 -4.89 -2.03
CA VAL A 83 -5.03 -5.52 -1.29
C VAL A 83 -6.30 -5.23 -2.06
N VAL A 84 -6.99 -6.28 -2.47
CA VAL A 84 -8.27 -6.16 -3.16
C VAL A 84 -9.36 -6.63 -2.22
N ILE A 85 -10.26 -5.73 -1.88
CA ILE A 85 -11.42 -6.01 -1.03
C ILE A 85 -12.65 -6.10 -1.93
N ASP A 86 -13.28 -7.29 -1.94
CA ASP A 86 -14.59 -7.49 -2.54
C ASP A 86 -15.66 -7.00 -1.56
N GLN A 87 -16.17 -5.80 -1.78
CA GLN A 87 -17.11 -5.16 -0.86
C GLN A 87 -18.44 -5.91 -0.74
N SER A 88 -18.80 -6.72 -1.74
CA SER A 88 -20.01 -7.53 -1.70
C SER A 88 -19.96 -8.65 -0.65
N LYS A 89 -18.75 -9.05 -0.28
CA LYS A 89 -18.48 -10.11 0.72
C LYS A 89 -18.18 -9.56 2.12
N VAL A 90 -17.98 -8.25 2.25
CA VAL A 90 -17.79 -7.62 3.55
C VAL A 90 -19.08 -7.61 4.34
N ILE A 91 -18.99 -7.92 5.63
CA ILE A 91 -20.16 -7.91 6.55
C ILE A 91 -20.77 -6.50 6.58
N LYS A 92 -22.08 -6.39 6.30
CA LYS A 92 -22.78 -5.11 6.10
C LYS A 92 -22.69 -4.18 7.31
N GLU A 93 -22.65 -4.71 8.52
CA GLU A 93 -22.53 -3.98 9.77
C GLU A 93 -21.25 -3.13 9.84
N ILE A 94 -20.21 -3.52 9.13
CA ILE A 94 -18.95 -2.75 9.03
C ILE A 94 -19.20 -1.39 8.37
N PHE A 95 -20.10 -1.32 7.41
CA PHE A 95 -20.41 -0.08 6.68
C PHE A 95 -21.27 0.91 7.48
N ASN A 96 -21.93 0.47 8.55
CA ASN A 96 -22.82 1.32 9.35
C ASN A 96 -22.08 2.29 10.29
N ASN A 97 -20.80 2.06 10.55
CA ASN A 97 -20.05 2.80 11.56
C ASN A 97 -18.67 3.19 11.04
N LYS A 98 -18.32 4.48 11.12
CA LYS A 98 -17.03 5.00 10.69
C LYS A 98 -15.84 4.28 11.35
N LYS A 99 -15.94 3.98 12.65
CA LYS A 99 -14.88 3.30 13.40
C LYS A 99 -14.72 1.85 12.94
N SER A 100 -15.82 1.14 12.65
CA SER A 100 -15.79 -0.23 12.12
C SER A 100 -15.17 -0.28 10.73
N LYS A 101 -15.54 0.67 9.85
CA LYS A 101 -14.90 0.83 8.54
C LYS A 101 -13.39 1.01 8.68
N GLN A 102 -12.96 1.94 9.52
CA GLN A 102 -11.54 2.23 9.72
C GLN A 102 -10.78 1.01 10.22
N ARG A 103 -11.28 0.32 11.25
CA ARG A 103 -10.65 -0.89 11.79
C ARG A 103 -10.54 -2.01 10.75
N TYR A 104 -11.56 -2.18 9.92
CA TYR A 104 -11.52 -3.15 8.84
C TYR A 104 -10.47 -2.78 7.80
N LEU A 105 -10.41 -1.52 7.40
CA LEU A 105 -9.41 -1.01 6.46
C LEU A 105 -7.99 -1.12 7.00
N ASP A 106 -7.77 -0.81 8.27
CA ASP A 106 -6.47 -0.98 8.95
C ASP A 106 -6.04 -2.45 8.98
N TYR A 107 -6.99 -3.35 9.28
CA TYR A 107 -6.76 -4.79 9.23
C TYR A 107 -6.40 -5.24 7.81
N ALA A 108 -7.19 -4.84 6.81
CA ALA A 108 -6.95 -5.19 5.41
C ALA A 108 -5.57 -4.72 4.93
N TYR A 109 -5.22 -3.47 5.22
CA TYR A 109 -3.92 -2.90 4.90
C TYR A 109 -2.78 -3.72 5.53
N LYS A 110 -2.85 -3.96 6.85
CA LYS A 110 -1.86 -4.75 7.58
C LYS A 110 -1.66 -6.14 6.97
N ILE A 111 -2.76 -6.87 6.69
CA ILE A 111 -2.71 -8.22 6.11
C ILE A 111 -2.11 -8.20 4.70
N GLY A 112 -2.39 -7.16 3.92
CA GLY A 112 -1.80 -7.02 2.59
C GLY A 112 -0.29 -6.82 2.62
N VAL A 113 0.19 -5.92 3.47
CA VAL A 113 1.63 -5.69 3.66
C VAL A 113 2.31 -6.94 4.25
N LYS A 114 1.67 -7.59 5.23
CA LYS A 114 2.13 -8.88 5.77
C LYS A 114 2.32 -9.93 4.67
N ASN A 115 1.32 -10.10 3.81
CA ASN A 115 1.40 -11.04 2.68
C ASN A 115 2.59 -10.73 1.76
N ALA A 116 2.82 -9.46 1.46
CA ALA A 116 3.94 -9.05 0.61
C ALA A 116 5.29 -9.31 1.28
N PHE A 117 5.46 -9.00 2.56
CA PHE A 117 6.68 -9.31 3.29
C PHE A 117 6.93 -10.81 3.39
N SER A 118 5.88 -11.61 3.66
CA SER A 118 6.02 -13.08 3.67
C SER A 118 6.52 -13.60 2.32
N LYS A 119 5.99 -13.09 1.22
CA LYS A 119 6.45 -13.46 -0.13
C LYS A 119 7.91 -13.06 -0.39
N LEU A 120 8.33 -11.88 0.07
CA LEU A 120 9.72 -11.44 -0.06
C LEU A 120 10.69 -12.31 0.77
N LEU A 121 10.26 -12.75 1.96
CA LEU A 121 11.00 -13.70 2.79
C LEU A 121 11.08 -15.07 2.13
N ASP A 122 9.96 -15.60 1.64
CA ASP A 122 9.88 -16.91 0.96
C ASP A 122 10.77 -16.96 -0.30
N LEU A 123 10.89 -15.83 -1.01
CA LEU A 123 11.75 -15.67 -2.18
C LEU A 123 13.24 -15.42 -1.83
N GLY A 124 13.58 -15.31 -0.56
CA GLY A 124 14.94 -14.97 -0.13
C GLY A 124 15.40 -13.55 -0.51
N VAL A 125 14.47 -12.65 -0.85
CA VAL A 125 14.77 -11.28 -1.23
C VAL A 125 15.16 -10.43 -0.01
N ILE A 126 14.51 -10.69 1.11
CA ILE A 126 14.83 -10.10 2.41
C ILE A 126 15.12 -11.20 3.42
N ASN A 127 16.00 -10.90 4.38
CA ASN A 127 16.23 -11.72 5.55
C ASN A 127 15.67 -10.98 6.77
N LYS A 128 14.83 -11.65 7.56
CA LYS A 128 14.18 -11.04 8.72
C LYS A 128 15.16 -10.46 9.75
N GLU A 129 16.35 -11.07 9.87
CA GLU A 129 17.38 -10.63 10.79
C GLU A 129 18.13 -9.37 10.33
N GLU A 130 18.06 -9.03 9.04
CA GLU A 130 18.75 -7.91 8.44
C GLU A 130 17.89 -6.65 8.34
N VAL A 131 16.58 -6.76 8.58
CA VAL A 131 15.66 -5.62 8.58
C VAL A 131 15.80 -4.84 9.87
N GLU A 132 16.26 -3.60 9.77
CA GLU A 132 16.46 -2.72 10.94
C GLU A 132 15.29 -1.81 11.21
N ASN A 133 14.79 -1.13 10.17
CA ASN A 133 13.67 -0.21 10.31
C ASN A 133 12.68 -0.37 9.16
N ILE A 134 11.40 -0.12 9.46
CA ILE A 134 10.34 -0.05 8.44
C ILE A 134 9.67 1.32 8.54
N HIS A 135 9.63 2.03 7.41
CA HIS A 135 9.03 3.35 7.29
C HIS A 135 7.81 3.29 6.40
N PHE A 136 6.63 3.54 6.97
CA PHE A 136 5.36 3.60 6.24
C PHE A 136 5.00 5.04 5.88
N PHE A 137 4.64 5.26 4.62
CA PHE A 137 4.16 6.53 4.08
C PHE A 137 2.83 6.30 3.38
N ILE A 138 1.76 6.82 3.95
CA ILE A 138 0.38 6.62 3.47
C ILE A 138 -0.20 7.96 3.04
N ASP A 139 -1.02 8.00 1.98
CA ASP A 139 -1.68 9.24 1.58
C ASP A 139 -2.67 9.71 2.66
N GLU A 140 -2.80 11.02 2.80
CA GLU A 140 -3.47 11.69 3.93
C GLU A 140 -5.01 11.69 3.85
N HIS A 141 -5.59 11.21 2.73
CA HIS A 141 -6.97 11.47 2.39
C HIS A 141 -8.06 10.81 3.24
N THR A 142 -7.78 9.81 4.05
CA THR A 142 -8.84 8.98 4.65
C THR A 142 -8.86 8.87 6.16
N THR A 143 -7.89 9.39 6.89
CA THR A 143 -7.81 9.08 8.34
C THR A 143 -8.15 10.25 9.25
N ALA A 144 -9.22 10.08 10.03
CA ALA A 144 -9.40 10.83 11.26
C ALA A 144 -8.21 10.59 12.21
N THR A 145 -7.86 11.57 13.01
CA THR A 145 -6.67 11.57 13.90
C THR A 145 -6.57 10.33 14.78
N ASP A 146 -7.69 9.79 15.23
CA ASP A 146 -7.76 8.60 16.09
C ASP A 146 -7.35 7.30 15.38
N GLY A 147 -7.62 7.18 14.08
CA GLY A 147 -7.24 6.00 13.28
C GLY A 147 -5.73 5.88 13.04
N ARG A 148 -5.00 6.98 13.08
CA ARG A 148 -3.54 7.00 12.89
C ARG A 148 -2.81 6.20 13.95
N TYR A 149 -3.23 6.33 15.20
CA TYR A 149 -2.62 5.61 16.32
C TYR A 149 -2.95 4.11 16.25
N GLU A 150 -4.21 3.76 16.01
CA GLU A 150 -4.66 2.36 15.96
C GLU A 150 -3.92 1.57 14.85
N LEU A 151 -3.72 2.14 13.66
CA LEU A 151 -2.97 1.48 12.58
C LEU A 151 -1.49 1.29 12.96
N ARG A 152 -0.82 2.32 13.49
CA ARG A 152 0.58 2.22 13.88
C ARG A 152 0.81 1.12 14.92
N GLU A 153 -0.03 1.06 15.95
CA GLU A 153 0.04 0.01 16.97
C GLU A 153 -0.20 -1.39 16.38
N SER A 154 -1.17 -1.51 15.47
CA SER A 154 -1.46 -2.76 14.78
C SER A 154 -0.28 -3.25 13.93
N LEU A 155 0.44 -2.33 13.27
CA LEU A 155 1.65 -2.64 12.51
C LEU A 155 2.82 -3.01 13.42
N LEU A 156 3.00 -2.31 14.55
CA LEU A 156 4.02 -2.64 15.55
C LEU A 156 3.84 -4.05 16.10
N GLN A 157 2.61 -4.40 16.49
CA GLN A 157 2.32 -5.75 16.99
C GLN A 157 2.60 -6.81 15.94
N GLU A 158 2.21 -6.60 14.69
CA GLU A 158 2.39 -7.58 13.62
C GLU A 158 3.86 -7.77 13.23
N PHE A 159 4.61 -6.65 13.15
CA PHE A 159 5.94 -6.69 12.54
C PHE A 159 7.09 -6.72 13.55
N LYS A 160 6.89 -6.25 14.79
CA LYS A 160 7.96 -6.09 15.78
C LYS A 160 7.74 -6.80 17.11
N GLU A 161 6.51 -6.75 17.67
CA GLU A 161 6.27 -7.12 19.07
C GLU A 161 5.62 -8.50 19.21
N GLY A 162 4.90 -8.96 18.21
CA GLY A 162 4.05 -10.13 18.26
C GLY A 162 2.69 -9.85 18.90
N THR A 163 1.82 -10.82 18.89
CA THR A 163 0.44 -10.70 19.39
C THR A 163 0.05 -11.91 20.21
N PHE A 164 -0.39 -11.69 21.43
CA PHE A 164 -0.95 -12.76 22.28
C PHE A 164 -2.46 -12.88 22.04
N ASN A 165 -2.88 -14.02 21.52
CA ASN A 165 -4.29 -14.32 21.35
C ASN A 165 -4.85 -15.03 22.62
N LYS A 166 -5.64 -14.28 23.39
CA LYS A 166 -6.22 -14.78 24.65
C LYS A 166 -7.18 -15.95 24.48
N ASN A 167 -7.90 -16.02 23.35
CA ASN A 167 -8.87 -17.08 23.09
C ASN A 167 -8.21 -18.44 22.86
N TYR A 168 -7.04 -18.42 22.21
CA TYR A 168 -6.27 -19.62 21.91
C TYR A 168 -5.09 -19.84 22.85
N GLN A 169 -4.85 -18.92 23.79
CA GLN A 169 -3.69 -18.94 24.70
C GLN A 169 -2.36 -19.09 23.92
N LEU A 170 -2.26 -18.46 22.75
CA LEU A 170 -1.15 -18.60 21.84
C LEU A 170 -0.52 -17.25 21.55
N PHE A 171 0.81 -17.20 21.60
CA PHE A 171 1.59 -16.07 21.14
C PHE A 171 1.95 -16.24 19.66
N PHE A 172 1.65 -15.25 18.87
CA PHE A 172 2.07 -15.14 17.46
C PHE A 172 3.31 -14.27 17.39
N GLU A 173 4.40 -14.87 16.98
CA GLU A 173 5.68 -14.19 16.81
C GLU A 173 5.58 -13.09 15.74
N PRO A 174 6.28 -11.96 15.92
CA PRO A 174 6.33 -10.92 14.90
C PRO A 174 7.13 -11.39 13.68
N ILE A 175 6.89 -10.75 12.53
CA ILE A 175 7.61 -11.09 11.30
C ILE A 175 9.10 -10.75 11.40
N PHE A 176 9.42 -9.61 12.04
CA PHE A 176 10.80 -9.11 12.18
C PHE A 176 11.14 -8.91 13.66
N PRO A 177 11.51 -9.95 14.39
CA PRO A 177 11.74 -9.86 15.83
C PRO A 177 12.93 -8.97 16.23
N THR A 178 13.86 -8.74 15.29
CA THR A 178 15.05 -7.88 15.49
C THR A 178 14.85 -6.43 15.06
N LEU A 179 13.62 -6.06 14.63
CA LEU A 179 13.30 -4.72 14.14
C LEU A 179 13.58 -3.64 15.20
N LYS A 180 14.43 -2.65 14.86
CA LYS A 180 14.76 -1.54 15.76
C LYS A 180 13.64 -0.51 15.84
N GLY A 181 13.09 -0.10 14.70
CA GLY A 181 12.08 0.93 14.60
C GLY A 181 11.01 0.69 13.55
N LEU A 182 9.80 1.22 13.81
CA LEU A 182 8.71 1.28 12.85
C LEU A 182 8.04 2.65 12.94
N ASP A 183 8.05 3.37 11.81
CA ASP A 183 7.44 4.68 11.68
C ASP A 183 6.24 4.65 10.72
N LEU A 184 5.22 5.43 11.05
CA LEU A 184 4.06 5.65 10.19
C LEU A 184 3.82 7.15 10.02
N VAL A 185 3.88 7.60 8.77
CA VAL A 185 3.71 9.01 8.38
C VAL A 185 2.60 9.13 7.35
N TYR A 186 1.60 9.94 7.65
CA TYR A 186 0.60 10.34 6.67
C TYR A 186 1.13 11.51 5.85
N CYS A 187 1.08 11.40 4.54
CA CYS A 187 1.75 12.27 3.60
C CYS A 187 0.77 12.97 2.67
N ASN A 188 1.02 14.23 2.40
CA ASN A 188 0.38 14.91 1.29
C ASN A 188 1.02 14.45 -0.04
N SER A 189 0.24 13.79 -0.90
CA SER A 189 0.68 13.25 -2.19
C SER A 189 1.29 14.31 -3.10
N ALA A 190 0.76 15.54 -3.08
CA ALA A 190 1.31 16.64 -3.88
C ALA A 190 2.80 16.90 -3.60
N LYS A 191 3.28 16.61 -2.37
CA LYS A 191 4.68 16.82 -1.94
C LYS A 191 5.55 15.56 -2.01
N LYS A 192 4.95 14.37 -2.16
CA LYS A 192 5.65 13.07 -2.07
C LYS A 192 5.48 12.25 -3.33
N ALA A 193 6.48 12.27 -4.21
CA ALA A 193 6.44 11.57 -5.49
C ALA A 193 6.16 10.07 -5.38
N LEU A 194 6.69 9.40 -4.35
CA LEU A 194 6.49 7.96 -4.17
C LEU A 194 5.08 7.61 -3.64
N VAL A 195 4.40 8.53 -2.95
CA VAL A 195 2.96 8.38 -2.63
C VAL A 195 2.13 8.49 -3.92
N ARG A 196 2.43 9.46 -4.81
CA ARG A 196 1.79 9.52 -6.14
C ARG A 196 2.08 8.28 -7.00
N THR A 197 3.26 7.66 -6.83
CA THR A 197 3.53 6.37 -7.49
C THR A 197 2.57 5.29 -6.99
N SER A 198 2.25 5.31 -5.70
CA SER A 198 1.30 4.36 -5.09
C SER A 198 -0.13 4.58 -5.58
N ASP A 199 -0.58 5.84 -5.80
CA ASP A 199 -1.85 6.15 -6.48
C ASP A 199 -1.92 5.47 -7.87
N VAL A 200 -0.84 5.59 -8.66
CA VAL A 200 -0.79 4.94 -9.99
C VAL A 200 -0.86 3.41 -9.87
N ILE A 201 -0.23 2.83 -8.85
CA ILE A 201 -0.26 1.38 -8.60
C ILE A 201 -1.65 0.92 -8.16
N ALA A 202 -2.24 1.59 -7.16
CA ALA A 202 -3.58 1.28 -6.65
C ALA A 202 -4.64 1.39 -7.77
N ASN A 203 -4.60 2.48 -8.53
CA ASN A 203 -5.48 2.69 -9.67
C ASN A 203 -5.29 1.62 -10.76
N ARG A 204 -4.05 1.17 -11.01
CA ARG A 204 -3.79 0.12 -11.99
C ARG A 204 -4.35 -1.22 -11.53
N ILE A 205 -4.18 -1.60 -10.29
CA ILE A 205 -4.75 -2.83 -9.72
C ILE A 205 -6.28 -2.77 -9.81
N TYR A 206 -6.87 -1.66 -9.36
CA TYR A 206 -8.31 -1.44 -9.44
C TYR A 206 -8.85 -1.57 -10.86
N TYR A 207 -8.19 -0.94 -11.83
CA TYR A 207 -8.57 -1.01 -13.24
C TYR A 207 -8.55 -2.45 -13.78
N GLU A 208 -7.49 -3.22 -13.50
CA GLU A 208 -7.39 -4.61 -13.95
C GLU A 208 -8.51 -5.48 -13.36
N ILE A 209 -8.77 -5.37 -12.06
CA ILE A 209 -9.85 -6.11 -11.38
C ILE A 209 -11.22 -5.78 -11.98
N MET A 210 -11.52 -4.49 -12.18
CA MET A 210 -12.80 -4.05 -12.77
C MET A 210 -13.01 -4.54 -14.20
N HIS A 211 -11.95 -4.91 -14.92
CA HIS A 211 -12.02 -5.45 -16.28
C HIS A 211 -11.85 -6.99 -16.34
N GLY A 212 -11.90 -7.66 -15.18
CA GLY A 212 -11.76 -9.11 -15.11
C GLY A 212 -10.35 -9.63 -15.42
N ASN A 213 -9.35 -8.78 -15.41
CA ASN A 213 -7.97 -9.18 -15.61
C ASN A 213 -7.33 -9.57 -14.27
N ASP A 214 -6.40 -10.53 -14.30
CA ASP A 214 -5.59 -10.86 -13.14
C ASP A 214 -4.36 -9.92 -13.06
N PRO A 215 -4.29 -9.01 -12.07
CA PRO A 215 -3.13 -8.15 -11.91
C PRO A 215 -1.87 -8.89 -11.42
N CYS A 216 -1.99 -10.12 -10.91
CA CYS A 216 -0.87 -10.94 -10.40
C CYS A 216 0.07 -11.46 -11.49
N ILE A 217 -0.28 -11.34 -12.78
CA ILE A 217 0.55 -11.80 -13.92
C ILE A 217 1.89 -11.03 -14.01
N ARG A 218 2.06 -9.98 -13.23
CA ARG A 218 3.27 -9.13 -13.26
C ARG A 218 4.26 -9.55 -12.21
N GLU A 219 5.50 -9.69 -12.62
CA GLU A 219 6.64 -9.85 -11.72
C GLU A 219 6.68 -8.71 -10.67
N ASN A 220 7.06 -9.03 -9.45
CA ASN A 220 7.19 -8.10 -8.34
C ASN A 220 5.89 -7.44 -7.84
N LEU A 221 4.70 -7.99 -8.14
CA LEU A 221 3.43 -7.54 -7.61
C LEU A 221 2.76 -8.65 -6.79
N PHE A 222 2.61 -8.42 -5.49
CA PHE A 222 2.00 -9.35 -4.55
C PHE A 222 0.61 -8.86 -4.14
N ILE A 223 -0.43 -9.60 -4.49
CA ILE A 223 -1.80 -9.22 -4.18
C ILE A 223 -2.40 -10.14 -3.13
N LYS A 224 -3.11 -9.54 -2.19
CA LYS A 224 -3.97 -10.21 -1.22
C LYS A 224 -5.42 -9.87 -1.52
N TYR A 225 -6.23 -10.89 -1.75
CA TYR A 225 -7.68 -10.76 -1.85
C TYR A 225 -8.30 -10.95 -0.47
N LEU A 226 -9.27 -10.12 -0.15
CA LEU A 226 -10.05 -10.14 1.08
C LEU A 226 -11.54 -10.05 0.75
N PRO A 227 -12.39 -10.67 1.60
CA PRO A 227 -13.81 -10.42 1.58
C PRO A 227 -14.08 -9.00 2.04
#